data_5c82527db18815c4fcaf1b7eb2d3593f
#
_entry.id   5c82527db18815c4fcaf1b7eb2d3593f
#
_cell.length_a   1.000
_cell.length_b   1.000
_cell.length_c   1.000
_cell.angle_alpha   90.00
_cell.angle_beta   90.00
_cell.angle_gamma   90.00
#
_symmetry.space_group_name_H-M   'P 1'
#
loop_
_entity.id
_entity.type
_entity.pdbx_description
1 polymer ?
#
loop_
_entity_poly.entity_id
_entity_poly.type
_entity_poly.pdbx_seq_one_letter_code
_entity_poly.pdbx_strand_id
1 'polypeptide(L)'
;MPELPEVETIRRGLEKIIVGQRIDRVEVFCEKSFIGEFCPGVVTRLRRFGKALVIDMDNGNSLLIHLRMTGQLIWWDKNEQNKKMPSFAGGHPSENFVSKLPNRQTRVMLHLTRGTLFFNDQRKFGFIKILPTEEVERDAFVRKLAPEPWAMTAEELHERFMRHKNSAIKSVILDQTVVCGLGNIYADESLWRAGIHPERKAGSVSLEEAGVLLMMMREVMEESIGAGGSTIRNYVKADGTRGNYLDKFAKVYGREGQDCVRCGAKLMKTKVGGRGTRYCPECQKMSGAQKRNEKEK
;
A
#
# COMPACT_ATOMS: atom_id res chain seq x y z
N MET A 1 6.59 -2.76 -1.63
CA MET A 1 5.21 -3.33 -1.53
C MET A 1 4.25 -2.17 -1.69
N PRO A 2 3.29 -2.26 -2.60
CA PRO A 2 2.24 -1.25 -2.65
C PRO A 2 1.51 -1.15 -1.30
N GLU A 3 1.42 0.07 -0.76
CA GLU A 3 0.69 0.40 0.45
C GLU A 3 -0.65 1.07 0.06
N LEU A 4 -1.43 1.56 1.01
CA LEU A 4 -2.76 2.13 0.70
C LEU A 4 -2.71 3.24 -0.36
N PRO A 5 -1.80 4.24 -0.29
CA PRO A 5 -1.75 5.31 -1.30
C PRO A 5 -1.49 4.81 -2.73
N GLU A 6 -0.63 3.78 -2.90
CA GLU A 6 -0.38 3.18 -4.20
C GLU A 6 -1.63 2.46 -4.72
N VAL A 7 -2.33 1.70 -3.86
CA VAL A 7 -3.55 0.98 -4.26
C VAL A 7 -4.67 1.96 -4.58
N GLU A 8 -4.81 3.06 -3.84
CA GLU A 8 -5.78 4.12 -4.13
C GLU A 8 -5.49 4.80 -5.47
N THR A 9 -4.23 5.06 -5.76
CA THR A 9 -3.82 5.63 -7.06
C THR A 9 -4.15 4.68 -8.21
N ILE A 10 -3.93 3.37 -8.02
CA ILE A 10 -4.31 2.33 -8.99
C ILE A 10 -5.82 2.31 -9.16
N ARG A 11 -6.59 2.32 -8.07
CA ARG A 11 -8.05 2.34 -8.12
C ARG A 11 -8.56 3.51 -8.96
N ARG A 12 -8.10 4.73 -8.65
CA ARG A 12 -8.52 5.96 -9.37
C ARG A 12 -8.12 5.93 -10.85
N GLY A 13 -6.94 5.40 -11.16
CA GLY A 13 -6.48 5.28 -12.54
C GLY A 13 -7.28 4.27 -13.33
N LEU A 14 -7.46 3.06 -12.81
CA LEU A 14 -8.21 2.00 -13.48
C LEU A 14 -9.70 2.31 -13.57
N GLU A 15 -10.30 2.97 -12.58
CA GLU A 15 -11.72 3.33 -12.58
C GLU A 15 -12.10 4.12 -13.84
N LYS A 16 -11.27 5.07 -14.26
CA LYS A 16 -11.48 5.87 -15.48
C LYS A 16 -11.33 5.07 -16.78
N ILE A 17 -10.67 3.92 -16.69
CA ILE A 17 -10.31 3.12 -17.88
C ILE A 17 -11.28 1.96 -18.04
N ILE A 18 -11.56 1.19 -16.97
CA ILE A 18 -12.22 -0.10 -17.10
C ILE A 18 -13.69 -0.12 -16.69
N VAL A 19 -14.21 0.89 -15.97
CA VAL A 19 -15.64 0.96 -15.66
C VAL A 19 -16.46 1.06 -16.94
N GLY A 20 -17.53 0.27 -17.02
CA GLY A 20 -18.37 0.11 -18.21
C GLY A 20 -17.81 -0.85 -19.25
N GLN A 21 -16.61 -1.38 -19.07
CA GLN A 21 -16.07 -2.42 -19.94
C GLN A 21 -16.45 -3.83 -19.45
N ARG A 22 -16.72 -4.73 -20.39
CA ARG A 22 -16.96 -6.14 -20.09
C ARG A 22 -15.63 -6.87 -19.97
N ILE A 23 -15.47 -7.68 -18.95
CA ILE A 23 -14.43 -8.70 -18.86
C ILE A 23 -15.01 -9.96 -19.52
N ASP A 24 -14.46 -10.34 -20.66
CA ASP A 24 -14.98 -11.44 -21.47
C ASP A 24 -14.37 -12.79 -21.07
N ARG A 25 -13.07 -12.79 -20.75
CA ARG A 25 -12.33 -14.01 -20.38
C ARG A 25 -11.11 -13.69 -19.52
N VAL A 26 -10.65 -14.72 -18.83
CA VAL A 26 -9.45 -14.69 -17.99
C VAL A 26 -8.48 -15.77 -18.49
N GLU A 27 -7.20 -15.43 -18.61
CA GLU A 27 -6.12 -16.39 -18.82
C GLU A 27 -5.24 -16.46 -17.57
N VAL A 28 -5.06 -17.66 -17.04
CA VAL A 28 -4.32 -17.89 -15.78
C VAL A 28 -3.00 -18.59 -16.10
N PHE A 29 -1.87 -17.95 -15.80
CA PHE A 29 -0.51 -18.49 -15.96
C PHE A 29 0.05 -19.02 -14.63
N CYS A 30 -0.62 -18.75 -13.52
CA CYS A 30 -0.24 -19.21 -12.20
C CYS A 30 -1.50 -19.42 -11.34
N GLU A 31 -1.89 -20.69 -11.14
CA GLU A 31 -3.11 -21.08 -10.42
C GLU A 31 -3.21 -20.45 -9.01
N LYS A 32 -2.07 -20.39 -8.29
CA LYS A 32 -2.02 -19.77 -6.95
C LYS A 32 -2.37 -18.27 -6.95
N SER A 33 -2.29 -17.62 -8.10
CA SER A 33 -2.58 -16.19 -8.24
C SER A 33 -4.03 -15.91 -8.65
N PHE A 34 -4.85 -16.95 -8.89
CA PHE A 34 -6.25 -16.80 -9.28
C PHE A 34 -7.10 -17.84 -8.57
N ILE A 35 -8.08 -17.39 -7.78
CA ILE A 35 -8.88 -18.21 -6.89
C ILE A 35 -10.36 -18.02 -7.21
N GLY A 36 -11.07 -19.12 -7.47
CA GLY A 36 -12.49 -19.14 -7.82
C GLY A 36 -12.74 -19.26 -9.32
N GLU A 37 -14.01 -19.35 -9.70
CA GLU A 37 -14.45 -19.53 -11.09
C GLU A 37 -14.87 -18.18 -11.67
N PHE A 38 -14.42 -17.90 -12.88
CA PHE A 38 -14.73 -16.65 -13.57
C PHE A 38 -15.99 -16.77 -14.41
N CYS A 39 -16.89 -15.81 -14.22
CA CYS A 39 -18.02 -15.54 -15.11
C CYS A 39 -17.87 -14.16 -15.75
N PRO A 40 -18.07 -14.04 -17.08
CA PRO A 40 -18.01 -12.74 -17.76
C PRO A 40 -19.01 -11.73 -17.20
N GLY A 41 -18.59 -10.46 -17.08
CA GLY A 41 -19.43 -9.39 -16.55
C GLY A 41 -18.88 -8.01 -16.87
N VAL A 42 -19.74 -6.99 -16.79
CA VAL A 42 -19.36 -5.59 -17.00
C VAL A 42 -18.87 -5.01 -15.67
N VAL A 43 -17.74 -4.34 -15.69
CA VAL A 43 -17.20 -3.64 -14.53
C VAL A 43 -18.10 -2.45 -14.17
N THR A 44 -18.64 -2.45 -12.96
CA THR A 44 -19.58 -1.41 -12.48
C THR A 44 -18.90 -0.35 -11.63
N ARG A 45 -17.94 -0.76 -10.78
CA ARG A 45 -17.18 0.16 -9.93
C ARG A 45 -15.89 -0.50 -9.40
N LEU A 46 -14.99 0.35 -8.87
CA LEU A 46 -13.81 -0.10 -8.14
C LEU A 46 -13.86 0.40 -6.69
N ARG A 47 -13.62 -0.52 -5.75
CA ARG A 47 -13.52 -0.24 -4.30
C ARG A 47 -12.12 -0.58 -3.81
N ARG A 48 -11.79 -0.12 -2.61
CA ARG A 48 -10.54 -0.45 -1.92
C ARG A 48 -10.81 -0.78 -0.44
N PHE A 49 -10.12 -1.78 0.06
CA PHE A 49 -10.06 -2.14 1.49
C PHE A 49 -8.59 -2.21 1.88
N GLY A 50 -8.09 -1.16 2.54
CA GLY A 50 -6.67 -1.04 2.90
C GLY A 50 -5.76 -1.15 1.68
N LYS A 51 -5.04 -2.27 1.56
CA LYS A 51 -4.09 -2.55 0.46
C LYS A 51 -4.65 -3.51 -0.60
N ALA A 52 -5.94 -3.77 -0.58
CA ALA A 52 -6.63 -4.58 -1.57
C ALA A 52 -7.55 -3.74 -2.46
N LEU A 53 -7.51 -4.00 -3.76
CA LEU A 53 -8.43 -3.46 -4.75
C LEU A 53 -9.58 -4.43 -4.97
N VAL A 54 -10.78 -3.92 -5.19
CA VAL A 54 -11.95 -4.72 -5.58
C VAL A 54 -12.53 -4.15 -6.86
N ILE A 55 -12.79 -5.02 -7.82
CA ILE A 55 -13.48 -4.71 -9.08
C ILE A 55 -14.83 -5.41 -9.01
N ASP A 56 -15.92 -4.65 -8.89
CA ASP A 56 -17.28 -5.17 -8.90
C ASP A 56 -17.80 -5.28 -10.32
N MET A 57 -18.57 -6.34 -10.59
CA MET A 57 -19.18 -6.60 -11.89
C MET A 57 -20.72 -6.69 -11.78
N ASP A 58 -21.41 -6.47 -12.91
CA ASP A 58 -22.89 -6.48 -13.02
C ASP A 58 -23.50 -7.87 -12.81
N ASN A 59 -22.70 -8.93 -12.93
CA ASN A 59 -23.12 -10.32 -12.73
C ASN A 59 -23.16 -10.75 -11.25
N GLY A 60 -23.03 -9.80 -10.30
CA GLY A 60 -23.06 -10.06 -8.85
C GLY A 60 -21.76 -10.61 -8.27
N ASN A 61 -20.67 -10.68 -9.06
CA ASN A 61 -19.36 -11.10 -8.61
C ASN A 61 -18.38 -9.95 -8.53
N SER A 62 -17.35 -10.11 -7.71
CA SER A 62 -16.24 -9.16 -7.54
C SER A 62 -14.89 -9.87 -7.63
N LEU A 63 -13.90 -9.15 -8.15
CA LEU A 63 -12.50 -9.53 -8.14
C LEU A 63 -11.80 -8.82 -6.98
N LEU A 64 -11.45 -9.54 -5.92
CA LEU A 64 -10.62 -9.06 -4.82
C LEU A 64 -9.15 -9.26 -5.18
N ILE A 65 -8.40 -8.17 -5.36
CA ILE A 65 -7.02 -8.17 -5.84
C ILE A 65 -6.08 -7.68 -4.75
N HIS A 66 -5.07 -8.46 -4.39
CA HIS A 66 -4.02 -8.03 -3.49
C HIS A 66 -2.63 -8.14 -4.13
N LEU A 67 -1.96 -7.00 -4.29
CA LEU A 67 -0.68 -6.92 -5.00
C LEU A 67 0.52 -7.48 -4.20
N ARG A 68 0.39 -7.59 -2.88
CA ARG A 68 1.47 -8.04 -1.99
C ARG A 68 2.78 -7.25 -2.23
N MET A 69 3.90 -7.97 -2.43
CA MET A 69 5.24 -7.33 -2.47
C MET A 69 5.62 -6.81 -3.85
N THR A 70 5.29 -7.54 -4.92
CA THR A 70 5.78 -7.27 -6.27
C THR A 70 4.69 -7.26 -7.33
N GLY A 71 3.41 -7.27 -6.90
CA GLY A 71 2.27 -7.23 -7.80
C GLY A 71 2.17 -5.91 -8.54
N GLN A 72 1.74 -6.00 -9.80
CA GLN A 72 1.47 -4.87 -10.69
C GLN A 72 0.18 -5.11 -11.46
N LEU A 73 -0.58 -4.06 -11.71
CA LEU A 73 -1.68 -4.02 -12.64
C LEU A 73 -1.29 -3.13 -13.82
N ILE A 74 -1.33 -3.69 -15.03
CA ILE A 74 -0.87 -3.04 -16.25
C ILE A 74 -1.98 -3.11 -17.29
N TRP A 75 -2.44 -1.95 -17.74
CA TRP A 75 -3.46 -1.85 -18.79
C TRP A 75 -2.83 -1.60 -20.15
N TRP A 76 -3.24 -2.39 -21.14
CA TRP A 76 -2.89 -2.22 -22.52
C TRP A 76 -4.15 -2.07 -23.37
N ASP A 77 -4.34 -0.90 -23.97
CA ASP A 77 -5.46 -0.65 -24.86
C ASP A 77 -5.21 -1.28 -26.24
N LYS A 78 -6.23 -1.94 -26.80
CA LYS A 78 -6.14 -2.58 -28.14
C LYS A 78 -5.82 -1.59 -29.25
N ASN A 79 -6.30 -0.35 -29.13
CA ASN A 79 -6.09 0.70 -30.12
C ASN A 79 -4.68 1.32 -30.05
N GLU A 80 -3.90 0.99 -29.02
CA GLU A 80 -2.57 1.53 -28.78
C GLU A 80 -1.45 0.51 -28.98
N GLN A 81 -1.69 -0.55 -29.78
CA GLN A 81 -0.73 -1.65 -30.03
C GLN A 81 0.62 -1.18 -30.58
N ASN A 82 0.67 -0.02 -31.24
CA ASN A 82 1.90 0.59 -31.76
C ASN A 82 2.69 1.40 -30.71
N LYS A 83 2.17 1.60 -29.51
CA LYS A 83 2.90 2.27 -28.42
C LYS A 83 3.92 1.32 -27.81
N LYS A 84 5.11 1.84 -27.53
CA LYS A 84 6.18 1.08 -26.83
C LYS A 84 5.89 0.87 -25.35
N MET A 85 4.90 1.56 -24.78
CA MET A 85 4.57 1.56 -23.34
C MET A 85 3.06 1.38 -23.14
N PRO A 86 2.64 0.71 -22.06
CA PRO A 86 1.22 0.56 -21.72
C PRO A 86 0.58 1.89 -21.38
N SER A 87 -0.74 1.96 -21.57
CA SER A 87 -1.53 3.16 -21.26
C SER A 87 -1.63 3.43 -19.75
N PHE A 88 -1.46 2.39 -18.93
CA PHE A 88 -1.44 2.49 -17.47
C PHE A 88 -0.62 1.37 -16.86
N ALA A 89 0.17 1.67 -15.83
CA ALA A 89 0.84 0.68 -15.00
C ALA A 89 0.86 1.14 -13.54
N GLY A 90 0.46 0.27 -12.62
CA GLY A 90 0.45 0.56 -11.18
C GLY A 90 0.89 -0.63 -10.34
N GLY A 91 1.50 -0.36 -9.21
CA GLY A 91 2.00 -1.37 -8.28
C GLY A 91 3.51 -1.29 -8.09
N HIS A 92 4.20 -2.43 -7.98
CA HIS A 92 5.64 -2.45 -7.76
C HIS A 92 6.41 -1.91 -8.97
N PRO A 93 7.33 -0.94 -8.79
CA PRO A 93 8.08 -0.39 -9.91
C PRO A 93 9.12 -1.40 -10.42
N SER A 94 9.05 -1.72 -11.72
CA SER A 94 10.14 -2.36 -12.44
C SER A 94 10.01 -2.09 -13.94
N GLU A 95 10.99 -1.40 -14.51
CA GLU A 95 11.01 -0.99 -15.93
C GLU A 95 10.96 -2.18 -16.89
N ASN A 96 11.62 -3.28 -16.52
CA ASN A 96 11.80 -4.43 -17.40
C ASN A 96 10.54 -5.30 -17.58
N PHE A 97 9.46 -5.04 -16.81
CA PHE A 97 8.28 -5.90 -16.81
C PHE A 97 7.08 -5.33 -17.59
N VAL A 98 7.23 -4.16 -18.16
CA VAL A 98 6.12 -3.42 -18.78
C VAL A 98 6.19 -3.43 -20.30
N SER A 99 7.38 -3.60 -20.89
CA SER A 99 7.63 -3.39 -22.33
C SER A 99 7.25 -4.55 -23.24
N LYS A 100 7.13 -5.77 -22.72
CA LYS A 100 6.71 -6.97 -23.48
C LYS A 100 5.75 -7.78 -22.61
N LEU A 101 4.47 -7.78 -22.97
CA LEU A 101 3.40 -8.49 -22.29
C LEU A 101 2.65 -9.40 -23.27
N PRO A 102 2.26 -10.62 -22.85
CA PRO A 102 2.60 -11.26 -21.56
C PRO A 102 4.09 -11.63 -21.47
N ASN A 103 4.62 -11.71 -20.23
CA ASN A 103 6.00 -12.12 -19.98
C ASN A 103 6.07 -13.11 -18.80
N ARG A 104 7.28 -13.56 -18.44
CA ARG A 104 7.52 -14.53 -17.36
C ARG A 104 6.98 -14.09 -15.97
N GLN A 105 6.65 -12.81 -15.79
CA GLN A 105 6.08 -12.28 -14.55
C GLN A 105 4.55 -12.20 -14.60
N THR A 106 3.93 -12.35 -15.78
CA THR A 106 2.49 -12.35 -15.95
C THR A 106 1.89 -13.57 -15.25
N ARG A 107 0.89 -13.33 -14.40
CA ARG A 107 0.19 -14.38 -13.64
C ARG A 107 -1.23 -14.57 -14.11
N VAL A 108 -1.89 -13.46 -14.44
CA VAL A 108 -3.27 -13.45 -14.91
C VAL A 108 -3.41 -12.37 -15.98
N MET A 109 -4.21 -12.63 -17.00
CA MET A 109 -4.67 -11.65 -17.96
C MET A 109 -6.19 -11.59 -17.92
N LEU A 110 -6.74 -10.40 -17.73
CA LEU A 110 -8.16 -10.12 -17.85
C LEU A 110 -8.38 -9.44 -19.20
N HIS A 111 -9.12 -10.10 -20.09
CA HIS A 111 -9.45 -9.54 -21.41
C HIS A 111 -10.75 -8.74 -21.32
N LEU A 112 -10.64 -7.44 -21.55
CA LEU A 112 -11.77 -6.52 -21.56
C LEU A 112 -12.10 -6.08 -23.00
N THR A 113 -13.25 -5.44 -23.16
CA THR A 113 -13.75 -4.99 -24.49
C THR A 113 -12.70 -4.14 -25.22
N ARG A 114 -12.04 -3.20 -24.57
CA ARG A 114 -11.09 -2.27 -25.18
C ARG A 114 -9.63 -2.64 -25.01
N GLY A 115 -9.30 -3.65 -24.21
CA GLY A 115 -7.90 -3.97 -23.95
C GLY A 115 -7.70 -5.14 -23.01
N THR A 116 -6.50 -5.24 -22.46
CA THR A 116 -6.14 -6.30 -21.52
C THR A 116 -5.53 -5.70 -20.26
N LEU A 117 -6.02 -6.14 -19.11
CA LEU A 117 -5.43 -5.85 -17.82
C LEU A 117 -4.57 -7.03 -17.38
N PHE A 118 -3.27 -6.80 -17.31
CA PHE A 118 -2.28 -7.78 -16.88
C PHE A 118 -2.04 -7.67 -15.38
N PHE A 119 -2.06 -8.80 -14.71
CA PHE A 119 -1.57 -8.94 -13.34
C PHE A 119 -0.20 -9.60 -13.38
N ASN A 120 0.85 -8.81 -13.16
CA ASN A 120 2.21 -9.28 -13.05
C ASN A 120 2.61 -9.41 -11.57
N ASP A 121 3.33 -10.47 -11.21
CA ASP A 121 3.93 -10.60 -9.88
C ASP A 121 5.16 -11.49 -9.90
N GLN A 122 6.34 -10.89 -9.66
CA GLN A 122 7.61 -11.60 -9.65
C GLN A 122 7.65 -12.69 -8.58
N ARG A 123 7.16 -12.39 -7.37
CA ARG A 123 7.27 -13.27 -6.19
C ARG A 123 6.13 -14.26 -6.06
N LYS A 124 5.07 -14.16 -6.87
CA LYS A 124 3.88 -15.04 -6.85
C LYS A 124 3.15 -15.07 -5.50
N PHE A 125 3.13 -13.95 -4.76
CA PHE A 125 2.42 -13.80 -3.48
C PHE A 125 1.11 -13.05 -3.63
N GLY A 126 0.98 -12.27 -4.68
CA GLY A 126 -0.24 -11.57 -5.03
C GLY A 126 -1.29 -12.53 -5.57
N PHE A 127 -2.55 -12.11 -5.46
CA PHE A 127 -3.67 -12.92 -5.91
C PHE A 127 -4.84 -12.07 -6.39
N ILE A 128 -5.66 -12.70 -7.23
CA ILE A 128 -7.01 -12.29 -7.60
C ILE A 128 -7.95 -13.37 -7.08
N LYS A 129 -8.95 -13.00 -6.28
CA LYS A 129 -9.97 -13.91 -5.76
C LYS A 129 -11.34 -13.45 -6.24
N ILE A 130 -12.10 -14.37 -6.83
CA ILE A 130 -13.49 -14.15 -7.20
C ILE A 130 -14.40 -14.56 -6.05
N LEU A 131 -15.39 -13.74 -5.77
CA LEU A 131 -16.39 -14.01 -4.75
C LEU A 131 -17.67 -13.17 -5.05
N PRO A 132 -18.84 -13.57 -4.53
CA PRO A 132 -20.03 -12.75 -4.60
C PRO A 132 -19.78 -11.35 -4.05
N THR A 133 -20.30 -10.33 -4.71
CA THR A 133 -20.08 -8.91 -4.34
C THR A 133 -20.53 -8.62 -2.90
N GLU A 134 -21.62 -9.24 -2.45
CA GLU A 134 -22.15 -9.10 -1.08
C GLU A 134 -21.26 -9.78 -0.02
N GLU A 135 -20.39 -10.73 -0.40
CA GLU A 135 -19.50 -11.44 0.50
C GLU A 135 -18.12 -10.78 0.64
N VAL A 136 -17.81 -9.77 -0.17
CA VAL A 136 -16.49 -9.10 -0.14
C VAL A 136 -16.11 -8.63 1.26
N GLU A 137 -17.02 -7.97 1.97
CA GLU A 137 -16.75 -7.45 3.32
C GLU A 137 -16.72 -8.55 4.39
N ARG A 138 -17.31 -9.72 4.10
CA ARG A 138 -17.29 -10.90 4.97
C ARG A 138 -16.07 -11.80 4.70
N ASP A 139 -15.33 -11.56 3.62
CA ASP A 139 -14.13 -12.33 3.31
C ASP A 139 -13.14 -12.33 4.48
N ALA A 140 -12.52 -13.47 4.76
CA ALA A 140 -11.65 -13.67 5.91
C ALA A 140 -10.46 -12.71 5.95
N PHE A 141 -9.99 -12.23 4.79
CA PHE A 141 -8.94 -11.21 4.71
C PHE A 141 -9.51 -9.82 5.02
N VAL A 142 -10.61 -9.42 4.36
CA VAL A 142 -11.21 -8.08 4.51
C VAL A 142 -11.74 -7.87 5.93
N ARG A 143 -12.43 -8.86 6.49
CA ARG A 143 -13.02 -8.79 7.85
C ARG A 143 -12.00 -8.55 8.97
N LYS A 144 -10.74 -8.94 8.76
CA LYS A 144 -9.67 -8.76 9.76
C LYS A 144 -9.05 -7.37 9.74
N LEU A 145 -9.32 -6.58 8.68
CA LEU A 145 -8.74 -5.26 8.57
C LEU A 145 -9.34 -4.32 9.61
N ALA A 146 -8.48 -3.59 10.30
CA ALA A 146 -8.90 -2.46 11.13
C ALA A 146 -9.46 -1.32 10.26
N PRO A 147 -10.12 -0.32 10.85
CA PRO A 147 -10.42 0.92 10.16
C PRO A 147 -9.15 1.57 9.59
N GLU A 148 -9.31 2.30 8.49
CA GLU A 148 -8.28 3.18 7.95
C GLU A 148 -8.14 4.42 8.85
N PRO A 149 -7.01 5.14 8.81
CA PRO A 149 -6.80 6.30 9.69
C PRO A 149 -7.92 7.33 9.67
N TRP A 150 -8.58 7.54 8.53
CA TRP A 150 -9.69 8.51 8.40
C TRP A 150 -10.97 8.09 9.12
N ALA A 151 -11.17 6.79 9.29
CA ALA A 151 -12.35 6.21 9.96
C ALA A 151 -12.08 5.80 11.41
N MET A 152 -11.07 6.39 12.06
CA MET A 152 -10.64 6.06 13.43
C MET A 152 -10.50 7.34 14.26
N THR A 153 -10.81 7.27 15.56
CA THR A 153 -10.52 8.34 16.53
C THR A 153 -9.17 8.12 17.23
N ALA A 154 -8.69 9.15 17.94
CA ALA A 154 -7.48 9.04 18.75
C ALA A 154 -7.62 8.03 19.89
N GLU A 155 -8.80 8.00 20.51
CA GLU A 155 -9.17 7.11 21.61
C GLU A 155 -9.14 5.65 21.12
N GLU A 156 -9.76 5.36 19.98
CA GLU A 156 -9.76 4.02 19.37
C GLU A 156 -8.35 3.55 19.04
N LEU A 157 -7.51 4.43 18.49
CA LEU A 157 -6.11 4.11 18.20
C LEU A 157 -5.33 3.84 19.47
N HIS A 158 -5.49 4.69 20.49
CA HIS A 158 -4.83 4.53 21.78
C HIS A 158 -5.25 3.24 22.49
N GLU A 159 -6.54 2.90 22.52
CA GLU A 159 -7.01 1.61 23.05
C GLU A 159 -6.35 0.41 22.35
N ARG A 160 -6.18 0.47 21.02
CA ARG A 160 -5.48 -0.56 20.27
C ARG A 160 -4.01 -0.64 20.66
N PHE A 161 -3.34 0.50 20.93
CA PHE A 161 -1.98 0.51 21.47
C PHE A 161 -1.89 -0.17 22.83
N MET A 162 -2.86 0.05 23.71
CA MET A 162 -2.91 -0.59 25.03
C MET A 162 -3.03 -2.11 24.97
N ARG A 163 -3.72 -2.65 23.95
CA ARG A 163 -3.77 -4.12 23.69
C ARG A 163 -2.42 -4.70 23.30
N HIS A 164 -1.51 -3.88 22.76
CA HIS A 164 -0.16 -4.23 22.32
C HIS A 164 0.94 -3.50 23.10
N LYS A 165 0.67 -3.15 24.37
CA LYS A 165 1.47 -2.22 25.20
C LYS A 165 2.97 -2.53 25.29
N ASN A 166 3.37 -3.78 25.16
CA ASN A 166 4.76 -4.21 25.28
C ASN A 166 5.52 -4.24 23.95
N SER A 167 4.82 -4.09 22.82
CA SER A 167 5.41 -4.12 21.49
C SER A 167 5.91 -2.74 21.07
N ALA A 168 6.91 -2.70 20.19
CA ALA A 168 7.39 -1.46 19.60
C ALA A 168 6.27 -0.80 18.77
N ILE A 169 6.09 0.51 18.93
CA ILE A 169 4.99 1.25 18.27
C ILE A 169 5.00 1.08 16.76
N LYS A 170 6.18 1.05 16.12
CA LYS A 170 6.26 0.80 14.69
C LYS A 170 5.69 -0.56 14.30
N SER A 171 5.98 -1.61 15.07
CA SER A 171 5.44 -2.95 14.80
C SER A 171 3.92 -2.98 14.92
N VAL A 172 3.39 -2.24 15.88
CA VAL A 172 1.95 -2.15 16.17
C VAL A 172 1.21 -1.44 15.03
N ILE A 173 1.72 -0.30 14.55
CA ILE A 173 1.06 0.44 13.45
C ILE A 173 1.25 -0.21 12.07
N LEU A 174 2.15 -1.18 11.94
CA LEU A 174 2.29 -2.00 10.73
C LEU A 174 1.29 -3.16 10.67
N ASP A 175 0.67 -3.50 11.79
CA ASP A 175 -0.34 -4.54 11.87
C ASP A 175 -1.67 -4.02 11.31
N GLN A 176 -2.13 -4.63 10.23
CA GLN A 176 -3.35 -4.24 9.53
C GLN A 176 -4.62 -4.49 10.36
N THR A 177 -4.53 -5.21 11.46
CA THR A 177 -5.62 -5.41 12.42
C THR A 177 -5.67 -4.33 13.50
N VAL A 178 -4.64 -3.47 13.57
CA VAL A 178 -4.56 -2.31 14.48
C VAL A 178 -4.93 -1.03 13.76
N VAL A 179 -4.30 -0.76 12.62
CA VAL A 179 -4.63 0.34 11.71
C VAL A 179 -4.36 -0.11 10.28
N CYS A 180 -5.36 0.04 9.41
CA CYS A 180 -5.28 -0.50 8.07
C CYS A 180 -4.58 0.48 7.10
N GLY A 181 -3.86 -0.06 6.15
CA GLY A 181 -3.32 0.69 5.02
C GLY A 181 -1.86 1.11 5.15
N LEU A 182 -1.33 1.35 6.36
CA LEU A 182 0.07 1.68 6.55
C LEU A 182 0.99 0.52 6.22
N GLY A 183 2.10 0.86 5.57
CA GLY A 183 3.24 -0.04 5.43
C GLY A 183 4.51 0.67 5.90
N ASN A 184 5.66 0.16 5.46
CA ASN A 184 6.95 0.56 6.03
C ASN A 184 7.33 2.02 5.73
N ILE A 185 6.94 2.52 4.55
CA ILE A 185 7.22 3.91 4.14
C ILE A 185 6.46 4.88 5.04
N TYR A 186 5.14 4.73 5.05
CA TYR A 186 4.26 5.67 5.74
C TYR A 186 4.33 5.53 7.25
N ALA A 187 4.70 4.36 7.80
CA ALA A 187 5.00 4.20 9.21
C ALA A 187 6.23 5.01 9.65
N ASP A 188 7.35 4.94 8.90
CA ASP A 188 8.55 5.73 9.23
C ASP A 188 8.27 7.24 9.12
N GLU A 189 7.61 7.67 8.06
CA GLU A 189 7.27 9.08 7.83
C GLU A 189 6.32 9.63 8.91
N SER A 190 5.26 8.88 9.26
CA SER A 190 4.30 9.31 10.27
C SER A 190 4.92 9.39 11.66
N LEU A 191 5.74 8.40 12.04
CA LEU A 191 6.45 8.40 13.32
C LEU A 191 7.46 9.56 13.42
N TRP A 192 8.17 9.87 12.33
CA TRP A 192 9.07 11.03 12.32
C TRP A 192 8.32 12.35 12.44
N ARG A 193 7.21 12.52 11.72
CA ARG A 193 6.39 13.73 11.83
C ARG A 193 5.83 13.91 13.24
N ALA A 194 5.38 12.84 13.86
CA ALA A 194 4.85 12.84 15.22
C ALA A 194 5.95 12.95 16.31
N GLY A 195 7.24 12.84 15.96
CA GLY A 195 8.34 12.88 16.93
C GLY A 195 8.44 11.63 17.83
N ILE A 196 7.82 10.51 17.42
CA ILE A 196 7.77 9.27 18.20
C ILE A 196 8.88 8.33 17.75
N HIS A 197 9.73 7.88 18.69
CA HIS A 197 10.77 6.89 18.40
C HIS A 197 10.13 5.54 17.99
N PRO A 198 10.56 4.90 16.89
CA PRO A 198 9.91 3.70 16.37
C PRO A 198 9.96 2.48 17.29
N GLU A 199 10.93 2.42 18.22
CA GLU A 199 11.10 1.35 19.20
C GLU A 199 10.40 1.63 20.55
N ARG A 200 9.80 2.80 20.74
CA ARG A 200 8.99 3.07 21.95
C ARG A 200 7.92 1.99 22.08
N LYS A 201 7.67 1.56 23.31
CA LYS A 201 6.56 0.65 23.60
C LYS A 201 5.23 1.35 23.30
N ALA A 202 4.33 0.67 22.62
CA ALA A 202 3.01 1.22 22.28
C ALA A 202 2.24 1.70 23.54
N GLY A 203 2.34 0.97 24.65
CA GLY A 203 1.74 1.38 25.92
C GLY A 203 2.33 2.62 26.58
N SER A 204 3.45 3.17 26.09
CA SER A 204 4.01 4.44 26.57
C SER A 204 3.59 5.65 25.72
N VAL A 205 2.84 5.43 24.66
CA VAL A 205 2.31 6.50 23.80
C VAL A 205 1.04 7.02 24.47
N SER A 206 1.01 8.31 24.81
CA SER A 206 -0.17 8.92 25.43
C SER A 206 -1.33 9.06 24.42
N LEU A 207 -2.53 9.34 24.92
CA LEU A 207 -3.69 9.63 24.07
C LEU A 207 -3.44 10.82 23.15
N GLU A 208 -2.81 11.88 23.67
CA GLU A 208 -2.45 13.06 22.89
C GLU A 208 -1.46 12.70 21.76
N GLU A 209 -0.40 11.95 22.09
CA GLU A 209 0.57 11.46 21.09
C GLU A 209 -0.08 10.54 20.05
N ALA A 210 -1.06 9.71 20.45
CA ALA A 210 -1.82 8.86 19.53
C ALA A 210 -2.66 9.71 18.56
N GLY A 211 -3.27 10.80 19.04
CA GLY A 211 -3.99 11.78 18.21
C GLY A 211 -3.08 12.47 17.21
N VAL A 212 -1.91 12.94 17.64
CA VAL A 212 -0.89 13.53 16.75
C VAL A 212 -0.44 12.50 15.69
N LEU A 213 -0.12 11.27 16.13
CA LEU A 213 0.31 10.21 15.20
C LEU A 213 -0.77 9.89 14.17
N LEU A 214 -2.03 9.80 14.57
CA LEU A 214 -3.16 9.56 13.67
C LEU A 214 -3.31 10.68 12.64
N MET A 215 -3.17 11.94 13.05
CA MET A 215 -3.16 13.08 12.14
C MET A 215 -2.01 12.98 11.14
N MET A 216 -0.80 12.68 11.59
CA MET A 216 0.37 12.51 10.72
C MET A 216 0.21 11.34 9.74
N MET A 217 -0.43 10.24 10.14
CA MET A 217 -0.76 9.13 9.23
C MET A 217 -1.66 9.60 8.08
N ARG A 218 -2.69 10.39 8.39
CA ARG A 218 -3.62 10.95 7.38
C ARG A 218 -2.87 11.85 6.41
N GLU A 219 -2.14 12.84 6.92
CA GLU A 219 -1.39 13.81 6.12
C GLU A 219 -0.40 13.13 5.16
N VAL A 220 0.42 12.22 5.69
CA VAL A 220 1.43 11.51 4.88
C VAL A 220 0.80 10.70 3.76
N MET A 221 -0.32 10.03 4.05
CA MET A 221 -1.04 9.26 3.04
C MET A 221 -1.73 10.16 2.01
N GLU A 222 -2.36 11.27 2.43
CA GLU A 222 -3.00 12.23 1.53
C GLU A 222 -2.00 12.88 0.59
N GLU A 223 -0.85 13.33 1.11
CA GLU A 223 0.25 13.84 0.30
C GLU A 223 0.70 12.81 -0.74
N SER A 224 0.81 11.54 -0.33
CA SER A 224 1.22 10.48 -1.23
C SER A 224 0.17 10.19 -2.31
N ILE A 225 -1.12 10.12 -1.95
CA ILE A 225 -2.20 9.96 -2.91
C ILE A 225 -2.20 11.13 -3.92
N GLY A 226 -2.05 12.36 -3.44
CA GLY A 226 -1.95 13.56 -4.27
C GLY A 226 -0.76 13.54 -5.23
N ALA A 227 0.38 12.98 -4.77
CA ALA A 227 1.59 12.81 -5.57
C ALA A 227 1.53 11.61 -6.55
N GLY A 228 0.50 10.76 -6.47
CA GLY A 228 0.38 9.54 -7.28
C GLY A 228 1.11 8.33 -6.71
N GLY A 229 1.35 8.31 -5.40
CA GLY A 229 2.00 7.21 -4.67
C GLY A 229 3.52 7.38 -4.53
N SER A 230 4.13 6.46 -3.78
CA SER A 230 5.57 6.42 -3.47
C SER A 230 6.40 5.76 -4.56
N THR A 231 5.92 5.64 -5.76
CA THR A 231 6.55 4.82 -6.79
C THR A 231 7.95 5.28 -7.12
N ILE A 232 8.88 4.50 -6.71
CA ILE A 232 10.29 4.63 -7.04
C ILE A 232 10.43 4.63 -8.57
N ARG A 233 10.81 5.77 -9.11
CA ARG A 233 11.30 6.06 -10.48
C ARG A 233 10.43 5.78 -11.69
N ASN A 234 9.45 4.87 -11.67
CA ASN A 234 8.80 4.38 -12.92
C ASN A 234 7.28 4.24 -12.88
N TYR A 235 6.59 4.92 -11.97
CA TYR A 235 5.13 5.01 -12.04
C TYR A 235 4.74 6.10 -13.03
N VAL A 236 4.15 5.68 -14.13
CA VAL A 236 3.52 6.60 -15.08
C VAL A 236 2.05 6.66 -14.70
N LYS A 237 1.55 7.84 -14.31
CA LYS A 237 0.11 8.08 -14.18
C LYS A 237 -0.56 7.85 -15.53
N ALA A 238 -1.87 7.67 -15.56
CA ALA A 238 -2.64 7.57 -16.81
C ALA A 238 -2.39 8.73 -17.80
N ASP A 239 -1.87 9.87 -17.31
CA ASP A 239 -1.49 11.06 -18.08
C ASP A 239 0.01 11.11 -18.46
N GLY A 240 0.77 10.03 -18.21
CA GLY A 240 2.20 9.97 -18.50
C GLY A 240 3.12 10.58 -17.41
N THR A 241 2.57 11.14 -16.32
CA THR A 241 3.37 11.70 -15.23
C THR A 241 3.78 10.63 -14.21
N ARG A 242 4.97 10.77 -13.60
CA ARG A 242 5.51 9.81 -12.63
C ARG A 242 5.05 10.11 -11.22
N GLY A 243 4.73 9.08 -10.43
CA GLY A 243 4.54 9.20 -8.99
C GLY A 243 5.87 9.62 -8.34
N ASN A 244 5.82 10.58 -7.42
CA ASN A 244 7.03 11.29 -6.98
C ASN A 244 7.07 11.55 -5.46
N TYR A 245 6.33 10.74 -4.66
CA TYR A 245 6.27 10.96 -3.23
C TYR A 245 7.64 10.85 -2.56
N LEU A 246 8.41 9.79 -2.86
CA LEU A 246 9.72 9.57 -2.21
C LEU A 246 10.71 10.69 -2.52
N ASP A 247 10.74 11.17 -3.76
CA ASP A 247 11.68 12.21 -4.17
C ASP A 247 11.33 13.59 -3.61
N LYS A 248 10.03 13.90 -3.50
CA LYS A 248 9.56 15.25 -3.12
C LYS A 248 9.17 15.39 -1.66
N PHE A 249 8.59 14.36 -1.08
CA PHE A 249 7.90 14.45 0.22
C PHE A 249 8.52 13.61 1.32
N ALA A 250 9.24 12.51 1.01
CA ALA A 250 9.85 11.68 2.05
C ALA A 250 10.92 12.46 2.84
N LYS A 251 10.82 12.40 4.16
CA LYS A 251 11.69 13.11 5.09
C LYS A 251 12.73 12.21 5.75
N VAL A 252 12.41 10.91 5.91
CA VAL A 252 13.31 9.92 6.51
C VAL A 252 13.46 8.66 5.67
N TYR A 253 12.41 8.19 5.00
CA TYR A 253 12.46 6.93 4.26
C TYR A 253 13.41 7.01 3.06
N GLY A 254 14.39 6.10 3.01
CA GLY A 254 15.42 6.07 1.95
C GLY A 254 16.50 7.15 2.09
N ARG A 255 16.53 7.87 3.23
CA ARG A 255 17.44 8.99 3.46
C ARG A 255 18.44 8.75 4.61
N GLU A 256 18.68 7.49 4.97
CA GLU A 256 19.68 7.15 5.98
C GLU A 256 21.04 7.76 5.67
N GLY A 257 21.72 8.34 6.67
CA GLY A 257 22.99 9.06 6.57
C GLY A 257 22.89 10.51 6.08
N GLN A 258 21.74 10.94 5.57
CA GLN A 258 21.48 12.33 5.20
C GLN A 258 21.08 13.16 6.43
N ASP A 259 21.12 14.48 6.29
CA ASP A 259 20.70 15.40 7.34
C ASP A 259 19.18 15.43 7.50
N CYS A 260 18.73 15.39 8.75
CA CYS A 260 17.33 15.59 9.10
C CYS A 260 16.91 17.01 8.73
N VAL A 261 15.85 17.15 7.92
CA VAL A 261 15.36 18.46 7.48
C VAL A 261 14.80 19.35 8.61
N ARG A 262 14.57 18.77 9.81
CA ARG A 262 14.05 19.47 10.98
C ARG A 262 15.16 19.98 11.92
N CYS A 263 16.19 19.17 12.16
CA CYS A 263 17.22 19.50 13.18
C CYS A 263 18.67 19.34 12.71
N GLY A 264 18.92 18.92 11.48
CA GLY A 264 20.28 18.75 10.93
C GLY A 264 21.02 17.48 11.38
N ALA A 265 20.50 16.72 12.36
CA ALA A 265 21.15 15.49 12.81
C ALA A 265 21.10 14.40 11.70
N LYS A 266 22.11 13.51 11.67
CA LYS A 266 22.13 12.41 10.70
C LYS A 266 20.99 11.42 10.95
N LEU A 267 20.25 11.10 9.89
CA LEU A 267 19.17 10.10 9.92
C LEU A 267 19.78 8.71 10.09
N MET A 268 19.22 7.97 11.02
CA MET A 268 19.66 6.64 11.40
C MET A 268 18.80 5.54 10.76
N LYS A 269 19.40 4.36 10.64
CA LYS A 269 18.70 3.14 10.23
C LYS A 269 18.86 2.06 11.27
N THR A 270 17.77 1.44 11.63
CA THR A 270 17.70 0.29 12.55
C THR A 270 16.76 -0.78 11.99
N LYS A 271 16.47 -1.81 12.78
CA LYS A 271 15.53 -2.87 12.43
C LYS A 271 14.53 -3.06 13.56
N VAL A 272 13.26 -2.78 13.32
CA VAL A 272 12.17 -2.94 14.28
C VAL A 272 11.18 -3.98 13.76
N GLY A 273 10.87 -5.00 14.55
CA GLY A 273 9.95 -6.07 14.14
C GLY A 273 10.32 -6.74 12.81
N GLY A 274 11.61 -6.91 12.53
CA GLY A 274 12.10 -7.48 11.27
C GLY A 274 12.08 -6.52 10.07
N ARG A 275 11.64 -5.26 10.24
CA ARG A 275 11.53 -4.25 9.17
C ARG A 275 12.62 -3.19 9.29
N GLY A 276 13.28 -2.88 8.18
CA GLY A 276 14.21 -1.75 8.11
C GLY A 276 13.48 -0.45 8.46
N THR A 277 14.03 0.32 9.38
CA THR A 277 13.40 1.47 10.02
C THR A 277 14.33 2.66 9.92
N ARG A 278 13.83 3.82 9.51
CA ARG A 278 14.58 5.08 9.42
C ARG A 278 13.95 6.07 10.38
N TYR A 279 14.80 6.80 11.08
CA TYR A 279 14.36 7.77 12.08
C TYR A 279 15.44 8.83 12.32
N CYS A 280 15.05 9.94 12.96
CA CYS A 280 15.97 10.96 13.45
C CYS A 280 16.22 10.75 14.96
N PRO A 281 17.46 10.53 15.39
CA PRO A 281 17.75 10.27 16.82
C PRO A 281 17.49 11.48 17.72
N GLU A 282 17.53 12.70 17.17
CA GLU A 282 17.28 13.92 17.91
C GLU A 282 15.79 14.31 17.97
N CYS A 283 15.07 14.16 16.85
CA CYS A 283 13.64 14.48 16.82
C CYS A 283 12.76 13.39 17.45
N GLN A 284 13.23 12.14 17.48
CA GLN A 284 12.47 10.98 17.93
C GLN A 284 13.22 10.32 19.09
N LYS A 285 13.24 10.97 20.25
CA LYS A 285 13.96 10.47 21.44
C LYS A 285 13.19 9.35 22.14
N MET A 286 13.93 8.38 22.68
CA MET A 286 13.39 7.42 23.62
C MET A 286 13.03 8.17 24.93
N SER A 287 11.85 7.92 25.48
CA SER A 287 11.47 8.47 26.79
C SER A 287 12.39 7.93 27.89
N GLY A 288 12.68 8.75 28.91
CA GLY A 288 13.71 8.46 29.94
C GLY A 288 13.56 7.12 30.69
N ALA A 289 12.36 6.54 30.76
CA ALA A 289 12.10 5.23 31.39
C ALA A 289 12.65 4.02 30.56
N GLN A 290 12.92 4.19 29.31
CA GLN A 290 13.41 3.09 28.43
C GLN A 290 14.93 3.08 28.25
N LYS A 291 15.65 4.13 28.63
CA LYS A 291 17.11 4.20 28.53
C LYS A 291 17.89 3.29 29.50
N ARG A 292 17.22 2.72 30.52
CA ARG A 292 17.90 1.90 31.54
C ARG A 292 18.25 0.48 31.08
N ASN A 293 17.64 -0.04 30.02
CA ASN A 293 17.87 -1.43 29.59
C ASN A 293 18.95 -1.62 28.52
N GLU A 294 19.54 -0.55 27.98
CA GLU A 294 20.57 -0.67 26.92
C GLU A 294 22.00 -0.71 27.49
N LYS A 295 22.20 -0.52 28.80
CA LYS A 295 23.53 -0.58 29.44
C LYS A 295 23.87 -1.91 30.11
N GLU A 296 22.99 -2.92 29.99
CA GLU A 296 23.21 -4.26 30.59
C GLU A 296 23.17 -5.40 29.54
N LYS A 297 23.69 -5.15 28.35
CA LYS A 297 23.97 -6.23 27.39
C LYS A 297 25.34 -6.06 26.76
#